data_29e874b36c88de7bcae327801eb24dfd
#
_entry.id   29e874b36c88de7bcae327801eb24dfd
#
_cell.length_a   1.000
_cell.length_b   1.000
_cell.length_c   1.000
_cell.angle_alpha   90.00
_cell.angle_beta   90.00
_cell.angle_gamma   90.00
#
_symmetry.space_group_name_H-M   'P 1'
#
loop_
_entity.id
_entity.type
_entity.pdbx_description
1 polymer ?
#
loop_
_entity_poly.entity_id
_entity_poly.type
_entity_poly.pdbx_seq_one_letter_code
_entity_poly.pdbx_strand_id
1 'polypeptide(L)'
;MLLETDQIRDPRLLRRLNLICSQMVVHQSAIVNQFSKEHKEKMGAYRFLNNSSVSSDAILSGLIHTCCKNASGRQHLLCIQDTSEINYEAHVERMKKKTASPGIVGQKQCGTFLHPVLVVDASSHIPIFG
;
A
#
# COMPACT_ATOMS: atom_id res chain seq x y z
N MET A 1 8.03 11.22 -3.62
CA MET A 1 8.43 9.81 -3.43
C MET A 1 8.13 9.07 -4.72
N LEU A 2 9.10 8.39 -5.30
CA LEU A 2 8.93 7.55 -6.48
C LEU A 2 9.20 6.11 -6.07
N LEU A 3 8.21 5.25 -6.23
CA LEU A 3 8.38 3.81 -6.06
C LEU A 3 9.09 3.25 -7.29
N GLU A 4 10.15 2.50 -7.05
CA GLU A 4 10.89 1.76 -8.06
C GLU A 4 10.60 0.26 -7.87
N THR A 5 10.13 -0.40 -8.90
CA THR A 5 9.91 -1.86 -8.88
C THR A 5 10.10 -2.45 -10.26
N ASP A 6 10.90 -3.50 -10.33
CA ASP A 6 11.13 -4.26 -11.57
C ASP A 6 9.97 -5.20 -11.89
N GLN A 7 9.05 -5.40 -10.94
CA GLN A 7 7.92 -6.32 -11.11
C GLN A 7 6.76 -5.69 -11.88
N ILE A 8 6.64 -4.36 -11.92
CA ILE A 8 5.68 -3.65 -12.77
C ILE A 8 6.41 -3.18 -14.02
N ARG A 9 6.43 -4.02 -15.04
CA ARG A 9 7.19 -3.76 -16.28
C ARG A 9 6.58 -2.68 -17.18
N ASP A 10 5.26 -2.44 -17.11
CA ASP A 10 4.62 -1.38 -17.90
C ASP A 10 4.86 -0.01 -17.24
N PRO A 11 5.61 0.90 -17.89
CA PRO A 11 5.92 2.21 -17.33
C PRO A 11 4.68 3.10 -17.16
N ARG A 12 3.56 2.79 -17.83
CA ARG A 12 2.29 3.49 -17.61
C ARG A 12 1.65 3.09 -16.30
N LEU A 13 1.75 1.82 -15.92
CA LEU A 13 1.27 1.31 -14.63
C LEU A 13 2.13 1.85 -13.49
N LEU A 14 3.44 1.87 -13.65
CA LEU A 14 4.35 2.43 -12.64
C LEU A 14 4.10 3.94 -12.42
N ARG A 15 3.91 4.70 -13.50
CA ARG A 15 3.51 6.13 -13.40
C ARG A 15 2.16 6.30 -12.70
N ARG A 16 1.21 5.41 -12.97
CA ARG A 16 -0.10 5.44 -12.29
C ARG A 16 0.01 5.13 -10.82
N LEU A 17 0.81 4.13 -10.43
CA LEU A 17 1.10 3.81 -9.03
C LEU A 17 1.66 5.04 -8.30
N ASN A 18 2.71 5.64 -8.85
CA ASN A 18 3.34 6.81 -8.26
C ASN A 18 2.38 8.01 -8.13
N LEU A 19 1.50 8.21 -9.10
CA LEU A 19 0.46 9.24 -9.04
C LEU A 19 -0.53 8.96 -7.90
N ILE A 20 -0.99 7.71 -7.77
CA ILE A 20 -1.90 7.29 -6.68
C ILE A 20 -1.23 7.54 -5.33
N CYS A 21 0.00 7.08 -5.14
CA CYS A 21 0.74 7.29 -3.89
C CYS A 21 0.90 8.77 -3.56
N SER A 22 1.24 9.60 -4.55
CA SER A 22 1.37 11.05 -4.35
C SER A 22 0.04 11.70 -3.96
N GLN A 23 -1.06 11.29 -4.58
CA GLN A 23 -2.39 11.79 -4.24
C GLN A 23 -2.83 11.37 -2.83
N MET A 24 -2.56 10.11 -2.44
CA MET A 24 -2.82 9.63 -1.07
C MET A 24 -2.09 10.47 -0.02
N VAL A 25 -0.82 10.79 -0.26
CA VAL A 25 -0.01 11.63 0.65
C VAL A 25 -0.56 13.07 0.70
N VAL A 26 -0.81 13.70 -0.45
CA VAL A 26 -1.31 15.08 -0.53
C VAL A 26 -2.66 15.23 0.15
N HIS A 27 -3.55 14.24 -0.02
CA HIS A 27 -4.90 14.27 0.56
C HIS A 27 -5.02 13.56 1.90
N GLN A 28 -3.92 13.00 2.43
CA GLN A 28 -3.87 12.25 3.69
C GLN A 28 -4.99 11.20 3.79
N SER A 29 -5.27 10.51 2.70
CA SER A 29 -6.34 9.51 2.61
C SER A 29 -5.97 8.36 1.69
N ALA A 30 -6.31 7.14 2.09
CA ALA A 30 -6.24 5.94 1.27
C ALA A 30 -7.54 5.66 0.49
N ILE A 31 -8.58 6.47 0.68
CA ILE A 31 -9.89 6.27 0.05
C ILE A 31 -9.90 6.92 -1.34
N VAL A 32 -10.10 6.12 -2.39
CA VAL A 32 -10.08 6.58 -3.79
C VAL A 32 -10.95 7.81 -4.02
N ASN A 33 -12.15 7.84 -3.44
CA ASN A 33 -13.07 8.97 -3.58
C ASN A 33 -12.60 10.25 -2.88
N GLN A 34 -11.67 10.15 -1.93
CA GLN A 34 -11.14 11.29 -1.19
C GLN A 34 -9.86 11.83 -1.83
N PHE A 35 -8.96 10.97 -2.29
CA PHE A 35 -7.73 11.43 -2.92
C PHE A 35 -7.86 11.74 -4.42
N SER A 36 -8.89 11.23 -5.11
CA SER A 36 -9.14 11.51 -6.52
C SER A 36 -10.24 12.56 -6.68
N LYS A 37 -9.88 13.78 -7.06
CA LYS A 37 -10.84 14.89 -7.24
C LYS A 37 -11.63 14.77 -8.53
N GLU A 38 -10.98 14.36 -9.61
CA GLU A 38 -11.58 14.28 -10.93
C GLU A 38 -12.07 12.86 -11.24
N HIS A 39 -13.17 12.76 -11.99
CA HIS A 39 -13.72 11.46 -12.40
C HIS A 39 -12.70 10.59 -13.15
N LYS A 40 -11.91 11.18 -14.04
CA LYS A 40 -10.87 10.46 -14.79
C LYS A 40 -9.78 9.87 -13.89
N GLU A 41 -9.41 10.57 -12.82
CA GLU A 41 -8.42 10.09 -11.84
C GLU A 41 -8.95 8.91 -11.05
N LYS A 42 -10.19 9.05 -10.56
CA LYS A 42 -10.92 7.98 -9.87
C LYS A 42 -11.01 6.72 -10.73
N MET A 43 -11.45 6.84 -11.96
CA MET A 43 -11.52 5.72 -12.89
C MET A 43 -10.14 5.13 -13.20
N GLY A 44 -9.12 5.98 -13.29
CA GLY A 44 -7.73 5.55 -13.47
C GLY A 44 -7.21 4.75 -12.27
N ALA A 45 -7.53 5.17 -11.05
CA ALA A 45 -7.17 4.44 -9.83
C ALA A 45 -7.89 3.07 -9.76
N TYR A 46 -9.19 3.02 -10.00
CA TYR A 46 -9.93 1.76 -10.01
C TYR A 46 -9.44 0.79 -11.10
N ARG A 47 -9.15 1.28 -12.31
CA ARG A 47 -8.57 0.44 -13.38
C ARG A 47 -7.20 -0.11 -13.00
N PHE A 48 -6.38 0.68 -12.33
CA PHE A 48 -5.09 0.23 -11.82
C PHE A 48 -5.26 -0.88 -10.77
N LEU A 49 -6.09 -0.64 -9.76
CA LEU A 49 -6.33 -1.61 -8.68
C LEU A 49 -6.99 -2.91 -9.15
N ASN A 50 -7.75 -2.90 -10.25
CA ASN A 50 -8.36 -4.07 -10.85
C ASN A 50 -7.52 -4.69 -11.97
N ASN A 51 -6.32 -4.21 -12.23
CA ASN A 51 -5.46 -4.72 -13.30
C ASN A 51 -4.77 -6.01 -12.87
N SER A 52 -5.01 -7.10 -13.59
CA SER A 52 -4.40 -8.41 -13.29
C SER A 52 -2.88 -8.46 -13.42
N SER A 53 -2.28 -7.50 -14.13
CA SER A 53 -0.83 -7.35 -14.23
C SER A 53 -0.20 -6.62 -13.03
N VAL A 54 -1.03 -6.17 -12.08
CA VAL A 54 -0.58 -5.51 -10.85
C VAL A 54 -0.92 -6.41 -9.67
N SER A 55 0.09 -6.95 -9.02
CA SER A 55 -0.08 -7.74 -7.80
C SER A 55 0.26 -6.90 -6.56
N SER A 56 -0.32 -7.25 -5.42
CA SER A 56 0.07 -6.70 -4.11
C SER A 56 1.55 -6.92 -3.83
N ASP A 57 2.07 -8.10 -4.19
CA ASP A 57 3.47 -8.46 -3.98
C ASP A 57 4.43 -7.58 -4.79
N ALA A 58 4.05 -7.22 -6.02
CA ALA A 58 4.82 -6.29 -6.84
C ALA A 58 4.91 -4.88 -6.21
N ILE A 59 3.81 -4.41 -5.63
CA ILE A 59 3.77 -3.12 -4.93
C ILE A 59 4.60 -3.19 -3.64
N LEU A 60 4.40 -4.23 -2.82
CA LEU A 60 5.15 -4.43 -1.58
C LEU A 60 6.65 -4.55 -1.82
N SER A 61 7.06 -5.32 -2.83
CA SER A 61 8.47 -5.43 -3.21
C SER A 61 9.08 -4.08 -3.58
N GLY A 62 8.33 -3.22 -4.29
CA GLY A 62 8.77 -1.86 -4.61
C GLY A 62 8.92 -0.98 -3.36
N LEU A 63 7.97 -1.06 -2.43
CA LEU A 63 8.03 -0.35 -1.15
C LEU A 63 9.26 -0.79 -0.33
N ILE A 64 9.45 -2.09 -0.18
CA ILE A 64 10.59 -2.67 0.55
C ILE A 64 11.91 -2.25 -0.09
N HIS A 65 12.03 -2.39 -1.40
CA HIS A 65 13.24 -2.01 -2.14
C HIS A 65 13.58 -0.53 -1.93
N THR A 66 12.59 0.35 -2.07
CA THR A 66 12.77 1.80 -1.88
C THR A 66 13.16 2.13 -0.44
N CYS A 67 12.52 1.48 0.55
CA CYS A 67 12.87 1.64 1.96
C CYS A 67 14.30 1.20 2.24
N CYS A 68 14.71 0.02 1.77
CA CYS A 68 16.08 -0.48 1.94
C CYS A 68 17.11 0.44 1.28
N LYS A 69 16.84 0.95 0.08
CA LYS A 69 17.69 1.90 -0.63
C LYS A 69 17.86 3.19 0.17
N ASN A 70 16.77 3.74 0.70
CA ASN A 70 16.78 4.97 1.48
C ASN A 70 17.38 4.80 2.88
N ALA A 71 17.35 3.58 3.43
CA ALA A 71 17.97 3.23 4.71
C ALA A 71 19.47 2.99 4.59
N SER A 72 19.96 2.73 3.39
CA SER A 72 21.38 2.43 3.16
C SER A 72 22.29 3.56 3.61
N GLY A 73 23.38 3.21 4.31
CA GLY A 73 24.37 4.17 4.83
C GLY A 73 23.96 4.87 6.13
N ARG A 74 22.79 4.57 6.69
CA ARG A 74 22.39 5.10 7.99
C ARG A 74 22.89 4.21 9.11
N GLN A 75 23.38 4.82 10.20
CA GLN A 75 24.02 4.07 11.29
C GLN A 75 23.02 3.46 12.27
N HIS A 76 21.94 4.18 12.58
CA HIS A 76 20.95 3.73 13.55
C HIS A 76 19.54 3.89 12.97
N LEU A 77 18.81 2.78 12.94
CA LEU A 77 17.42 2.72 12.47
C LEU A 77 16.52 2.25 13.61
N LEU A 78 15.41 2.92 13.78
CA LEU A 78 14.31 2.48 14.62
C LEU A 78 13.26 1.83 13.74
N CYS A 79 12.86 0.61 14.07
CA CYS A 79 11.78 -0.12 13.42
C CYS A 79 10.57 -0.13 14.36
N ILE A 80 9.60 0.70 14.07
CA ILE A 80 8.38 0.84 14.86
C ILE A 80 7.31 -0.01 14.21
N GLN A 81 6.78 -0.98 14.95
CA GLN A 81 5.76 -1.90 14.48
C GLN A 81 4.48 -1.70 15.28
N ASP A 82 3.37 -1.69 14.58
CA ASP A 82 2.02 -1.72 15.15
C ASP A 82 1.16 -2.71 14.39
N THR A 83 0.08 -3.16 15.00
CA THR A 83 -0.85 -4.10 14.40
C THR A 83 -2.21 -3.44 14.24
N SER A 84 -2.68 -3.38 12.99
CA SER A 84 -4.03 -2.93 12.67
C SER A 84 -4.90 -4.10 12.23
N GLU A 85 -6.12 -4.17 12.73
CA GLU A 85 -7.13 -5.10 12.27
C GLU A 85 -7.97 -4.46 11.15
N ILE A 86 -8.05 -5.15 10.01
CA ILE A 86 -8.94 -4.75 8.91
C ILE A 86 -10.11 -5.71 8.89
N ASN A 87 -11.29 -5.22 9.26
CA ASN A 87 -12.52 -6.00 9.33
C ASN A 87 -13.33 -5.85 8.04
N TYR A 88 -13.72 -6.99 7.46
CA TYR A 88 -14.51 -7.08 6.23
C TYR A 88 -15.93 -7.62 6.45
N GLU A 89 -16.41 -7.68 7.69
CA GLU A 89 -17.71 -8.28 8.01
C GLU A 89 -18.86 -7.69 7.18
N ALA A 90 -18.88 -6.38 7.00
CA ALA A 90 -19.86 -5.70 6.15
C ALA A 90 -19.77 -6.06 4.65
N HIS A 91 -18.71 -6.75 4.22
CA HIS A 91 -18.43 -7.09 2.83
C HIS A 91 -18.35 -8.60 2.57
N VAL A 92 -18.66 -9.45 3.54
CA VAL A 92 -18.54 -10.92 3.48
C VAL A 92 -19.25 -11.48 2.23
N GLU A 93 -20.44 -11.04 1.93
CA GLU A 93 -21.21 -11.53 0.77
C GLU A 93 -20.54 -11.21 -0.58
N ARG A 94 -19.81 -10.08 -0.66
CA ARG A 94 -19.03 -9.72 -1.86
C ARG A 94 -17.75 -10.55 -1.96
N MET A 95 -17.19 -10.96 -0.83
CA MET A 95 -15.92 -11.69 -0.76
C MET A 95 -16.10 -13.19 -1.01
N LYS A 96 -17.24 -13.79 -0.64
CA LYS A 96 -17.58 -15.19 -0.94
C LYS A 96 -17.50 -15.55 -2.42
N LYS A 97 -17.58 -14.55 -3.31
CA LYS A 97 -17.47 -14.72 -4.77
C LYS A 97 -16.03 -14.68 -5.29
N LYS A 98 -15.04 -14.36 -4.45
CA LYS A 98 -13.62 -14.29 -4.82
C LYS A 98 -12.85 -15.42 -4.14
N THR A 99 -11.90 -15.99 -4.86
CA THR A 99 -11.16 -17.22 -4.52
C THR A 99 -10.26 -17.10 -3.27
N ALA A 100 -9.99 -15.88 -2.79
CA ALA A 100 -9.22 -15.65 -1.58
C ALA A 100 -10.17 -15.29 -0.44
N SER A 101 -10.37 -16.21 0.49
CA SER A 101 -11.06 -15.92 1.75
C SER A 101 -10.09 -15.15 2.65
N PRO A 102 -10.47 -13.95 3.13
CA PRO A 102 -9.76 -13.33 4.24
C PRO A 102 -9.86 -14.24 5.45
N GLY A 103 -8.85 -14.21 6.31
CA GLY A 103 -8.81 -15.00 7.52
C GLY A 103 -9.91 -14.65 8.51
N ILE A 104 -9.92 -15.34 9.64
CA ILE A 104 -10.79 -15.03 10.77
C ILE A 104 -10.02 -14.08 11.68
N VAL A 105 -10.59 -12.92 11.99
CA VAL A 105 -10.09 -11.95 12.96
C VAL A 105 -11.05 -11.98 14.17
N GLY A 106 -10.50 -12.04 15.38
CA GLY A 106 -11.31 -12.18 16.58
C GLY A 106 -12.08 -13.51 16.63
N GLN A 107 -13.23 -13.53 17.28
CA GLN A 107 -13.95 -14.79 17.54
C GLN A 107 -14.76 -15.31 16.33
N LYS A 108 -15.18 -14.48 15.38
CA LYS A 108 -15.97 -14.87 14.19
C LYS A 108 -15.93 -13.87 13.03
N GLN A 109 -15.05 -12.89 13.08
CA GLN A 109 -15.05 -11.79 12.10
C GLN A 109 -14.17 -12.12 10.89
N CYS A 110 -14.65 -11.78 9.71
CA CYS A 110 -13.91 -11.91 8.48
C CYS A 110 -12.98 -10.71 8.30
N GLY A 111 -11.67 -10.93 8.30
CA GLY A 111 -10.71 -9.82 8.22
C GLY A 111 -9.28 -10.28 8.02
N THR A 112 -8.37 -9.34 8.18
CA THR A 112 -6.93 -9.60 8.16
C THR A 112 -6.22 -8.67 9.14
N PHE A 113 -5.08 -9.11 9.64
CA PHE A 113 -4.17 -8.24 10.38
C PHE A 113 -3.14 -7.63 9.42
N LEU A 114 -2.90 -6.35 9.59
CA LEU A 114 -1.84 -5.63 8.92
C LEU A 114 -0.76 -5.28 9.95
N HIS A 115 0.48 -5.73 9.72
CA HIS A 115 1.64 -5.45 10.56
C HIS A 115 2.64 -4.55 9.82
N PRO A 116 2.37 -3.25 9.65
CA PRO A 116 3.31 -2.36 9.02
C PRO A 116 4.52 -2.12 9.93
N VAL A 117 5.67 -1.91 9.31
CA VAL A 117 6.88 -1.47 9.99
C VAL A 117 7.24 -0.09 9.49
N LEU A 118 7.26 0.89 10.39
CA LEU A 118 7.77 2.22 10.09
C LEU A 118 9.25 2.27 10.44
N VAL A 119 10.10 2.55 9.45
CA VAL A 119 11.53 2.73 9.66
C VAL A 119 11.83 4.20 9.83
N VAL A 120 12.56 4.56 10.87
CA VAL A 120 12.94 5.93 11.21
C VAL A 120 14.44 6.01 11.41
N ASP A 121 15.09 7.01 10.84
CA ASP A 121 16.48 7.31 11.18
C ASP A 121 16.54 7.91 12.59
N ALA A 122 17.18 7.19 13.49
CA ALA A 122 17.28 7.60 14.90
C ALA A 122 18.09 8.90 15.10
N SER A 123 18.97 9.24 14.17
CA SER A 123 19.82 10.45 14.28
C SER A 123 19.09 11.71 13.83
N SER A 124 18.31 11.62 12.76
CA SER A 124 17.56 12.76 12.20
C SER A 124 16.10 12.80 12.61
N HIS A 125 15.57 11.73 13.21
CA HIS A 125 14.16 11.51 13.54
C HIS A 125 13.22 11.58 12.31
N ILE A 126 13.78 11.31 11.12
CA ILE A 126 13.02 11.36 9.87
C ILE A 126 12.56 9.95 9.49
N PRO A 127 11.27 9.75 9.21
CA PRO A 127 10.78 8.49 8.67
C PRO A 127 11.41 8.18 7.31
N ILE A 128 11.81 6.93 7.13
CA ILE A 128 12.34 6.41 5.87
C ILE A 128 11.20 5.72 5.16
N PHE A 129 10.75 6.33 4.08
CA PHE A 129 9.65 5.79 3.29
C PHE A 129 10.17 4.88 2.17
N GLY A 130 9.44 3.79 1.98
CA GLY A 130 9.50 2.94 0.80
C GLY A 130 8.39 3.30 -0.17
#